data_31e0d308675dc63493377671462d9a25
#
_entry.id   31e0d308675dc63493377671462d9a25
#
_cell.length_a   1.000
_cell.length_b   1.000
_cell.length_c   1.000
_cell.angle_alpha   90.00
_cell.angle_beta   90.00
_cell.angle_gamma   90.00
#
_symmetry.space_group_name_H-M   'P 1'
#
loop_
_entity.id
_entity.type
_entity.pdbx_description
1 polymer ?
#
loop_
_entity_poly.entity_id
_entity_poly.type
_entity_poly.pdbx_seq_one_letter_code
_entity_poly.pdbx_strand_id
1 'polypeptide(L)'
;MAASRKKATARRTAGRKRAARRAPVTPLTRVTGIGGIFFKSDNPKDLMDWYRKHLGIETDSSGGWTFTWREKRKSSRIGCTVFSPFERATEYFEPSEEPYMFNFRVADLDGLLKALRRAGVHVIDKVEEHSYGKFGWIIDPEGRKIELWEPPDADDPFGEAS
;
A
#
# COMPACT_ATOMS: atom_id res chain seq x y z
N MET A 1 -69.24 0.17 -42.44
CA MET A 1 -67.78 0.07 -42.79
C MET A 1 -66.94 0.77 -41.72
N ALA A 2 -66.33 0.03 -40.85
CA ALA A 2 -65.50 0.56 -39.76
C ALA A 2 -64.07 0.14 -39.99
N ALA A 3 -63.18 1.11 -40.17
CA ALA A 3 -61.75 0.91 -40.38
C ALA A 3 -61.02 0.87 -39.04
N SER A 4 -60.40 -0.28 -38.72
CA SER A 4 -59.59 -0.52 -37.52
C SER A 4 -58.21 0.06 -37.71
N ARG A 5 -57.81 1.03 -36.87
CA ARG A 5 -56.39 1.54 -36.76
C ARG A 5 -55.56 0.70 -35.77
N LYS A 6 -54.63 -0.07 -36.28
CA LYS A 6 -53.61 -0.74 -35.48
C LYS A 6 -52.57 0.28 -35.00
N LYS A 7 -52.42 0.44 -33.67
CA LYS A 7 -51.31 1.18 -33.04
C LYS A 7 -50.06 0.28 -32.98
N ALA A 8 -48.97 0.72 -33.61
CA ALA A 8 -47.67 0.09 -33.50
C ALA A 8 -46.98 0.61 -32.25
N THR A 9 -46.66 -0.28 -31.33
CA THR A 9 -45.90 0.01 -30.09
C THR A 9 -44.42 -0.14 -30.38
N ALA A 10 -43.68 0.97 -30.42
CA ALA A 10 -42.24 0.97 -30.58
C ALA A 10 -41.56 0.51 -29.28
N ARG A 11 -40.92 -0.64 -29.30
CA ARG A 11 -40.06 -1.16 -28.23
C ARG A 11 -38.73 -0.38 -28.21
N ARG A 12 -38.53 0.50 -27.21
CA ARG A 12 -37.22 1.10 -26.90
C ARG A 12 -36.32 0.03 -26.30
N THR A 13 -35.34 -0.46 -27.05
CA THR A 13 -34.25 -1.29 -26.54
C THR A 13 -33.28 -0.38 -25.79
N ALA A 14 -33.31 -0.43 -24.46
CA ALA A 14 -32.34 0.23 -23.62
C ALA A 14 -31.01 -0.53 -23.75
N GLY A 15 -30.02 0.08 -24.38
CA GLY A 15 -28.68 -0.43 -24.47
C GLY A 15 -28.02 -0.48 -23.07
N ARG A 16 -27.91 -1.66 -22.50
CA ARG A 16 -27.11 -1.92 -21.28
C ARG A 16 -25.64 -1.63 -21.58
N LYS A 17 -25.11 -0.49 -21.10
CA LYS A 17 -23.69 -0.22 -21.10
C LYS A 17 -23.00 -1.35 -20.31
N ARG A 18 -22.26 -2.16 -21.03
CA ARG A 18 -21.43 -3.24 -20.48
C ARG A 18 -20.32 -2.60 -19.65
N ALA A 19 -20.41 -2.68 -18.32
CA ALA A 19 -19.34 -2.25 -17.44
C ALA A 19 -18.04 -2.95 -17.85
N ALA A 20 -17.00 -2.18 -18.12
CA ALA A 20 -15.68 -2.72 -18.46
C ALA A 20 -15.21 -3.61 -17.31
N ARG A 21 -15.05 -4.92 -17.57
CA ARG A 21 -14.47 -5.86 -16.60
C ARG A 21 -13.02 -5.41 -16.35
N ARG A 22 -12.74 -4.94 -15.15
CA ARG A 22 -11.38 -4.73 -14.69
C ARG A 22 -10.55 -5.99 -14.96
N ALA A 23 -9.43 -5.84 -15.63
CA ALA A 23 -8.50 -6.94 -15.84
C ALA A 23 -8.08 -7.52 -14.46
N PRO A 24 -8.06 -8.84 -14.28
CA PRO A 24 -7.63 -9.44 -13.03
C PRO A 24 -6.16 -9.09 -12.79
N VAL A 25 -5.87 -8.50 -11.63
CA VAL A 25 -4.50 -8.33 -11.16
C VAL A 25 -3.92 -9.73 -10.93
N THR A 26 -2.81 -10.06 -11.56
CA THR A 26 -2.17 -11.37 -11.40
C THR A 26 -1.77 -11.59 -9.93
N PRO A 27 -1.82 -12.84 -9.41
CA PRO A 27 -1.50 -13.13 -8.00
C PRO A 27 -0.11 -12.66 -7.54
N LEU A 28 0.85 -12.56 -8.47
CA LEU A 28 2.24 -12.13 -8.22
C LEU A 28 2.39 -10.62 -7.97
N THR A 29 1.38 -9.83 -8.26
CA THR A 29 1.40 -8.36 -8.13
C THR A 29 0.52 -7.84 -7.01
N ARG A 30 0.20 -8.68 -6.01
CA ARG A 30 -0.65 -8.29 -4.88
C ARG A 30 0.18 -7.95 -3.65
N VAL A 31 -0.43 -7.15 -2.77
CA VAL A 31 0.06 -6.93 -1.41
C VAL A 31 0.18 -8.27 -0.69
N THR A 32 1.33 -8.49 -0.04
CA THR A 32 1.65 -9.70 0.71
C THR A 32 1.55 -9.51 2.22
N GLY A 33 1.52 -8.27 2.70
CA GLY A 33 1.38 -7.94 4.11
C GLY A 33 1.56 -6.45 4.37
N ILE A 34 1.44 -6.06 5.64
CA ILE A 34 1.77 -4.72 6.10
C ILE A 34 3.28 -4.68 6.30
N GLY A 35 3.96 -3.75 5.61
CA GLY A 35 5.38 -3.51 5.73
C GLY A 35 5.71 -2.43 6.75
N GLY A 36 4.81 -1.44 6.93
CA GLY A 36 5.02 -0.40 7.92
C GLY A 36 3.76 0.39 8.26
N ILE A 37 3.80 0.99 9.43
CA ILE A 37 2.84 1.97 9.93
C ILE A 37 3.65 3.21 10.30
N PHE A 38 3.53 4.26 9.52
CA PHE A 38 4.26 5.52 9.71
C PHE A 38 3.28 6.62 10.12
N PHE A 39 3.68 7.44 11.06
CA PHE A 39 2.81 8.50 11.56
C PHE A 39 3.61 9.71 12.05
N LYS A 40 3.01 10.89 11.98
CA LYS A 40 3.62 12.14 12.43
C LYS A 40 3.53 12.29 13.94
N SER A 41 4.58 12.79 14.56
CA SER A 41 4.67 13.07 15.99
C SER A 41 5.37 14.42 16.23
N ASP A 42 4.96 15.14 17.26
CA ASP A 42 5.63 16.39 17.67
C ASP A 42 6.99 16.13 18.31
N ASN A 43 7.15 14.96 18.94
CA ASN A 43 8.41 14.51 19.50
C ASN A 43 8.52 12.98 19.36
N PRO A 44 9.04 12.47 18.23
CA PRO A 44 9.18 11.03 17.98
C PRO A 44 9.95 10.30 19.06
N LYS A 45 11.04 10.90 19.56
CA LYS A 45 11.88 10.28 20.57
C LYS A 45 11.14 10.07 21.90
N ASP A 46 10.52 11.11 22.43
CA ASP A 46 9.78 11.01 23.69
C ASP A 46 8.60 10.06 23.59
N LEU A 47 7.96 10.04 22.41
CA LEU A 47 6.87 9.11 22.13
C LEU A 47 7.36 7.66 22.13
N MET A 48 8.49 7.36 21.51
CA MET A 48 9.06 6.00 21.52
C MET A 48 9.54 5.62 22.92
N ASP A 49 10.12 6.56 23.70
CA ASP A 49 10.45 6.33 25.11
C ASP A 49 9.20 5.99 25.95
N TRP A 50 8.07 6.64 25.65
CA TRP A 50 6.78 6.31 26.27
C TRP A 50 6.31 4.89 25.90
N TYR A 51 6.38 4.52 24.61
CA TYR A 51 6.02 3.18 24.15
C TYR A 51 6.90 2.10 24.79
N ARG A 52 8.20 2.34 24.86
CA ARG A 52 9.14 1.44 25.55
C ARG A 52 8.78 1.25 27.00
N LYS A 53 8.56 2.34 27.72
CA LYS A 53 8.27 2.32 29.16
C LYS A 53 6.95 1.62 29.50
N HIS A 54 5.91 1.85 28.70
CA HIS A 54 4.55 1.44 29.04
C HIS A 54 4.06 0.21 28.31
N LEU A 55 4.61 -0.07 27.12
CA LEU A 55 4.17 -1.17 26.27
C LEU A 55 5.31 -2.16 25.92
N GLY A 56 6.53 -1.89 26.36
CA GLY A 56 7.68 -2.75 26.05
C GLY A 56 8.08 -2.75 24.57
N ILE A 57 7.70 -1.70 23.83
CA ILE A 57 8.11 -1.54 22.43
C ILE A 57 9.48 -0.87 22.45
N GLU A 58 10.51 -1.63 22.08
CA GLU A 58 11.88 -1.12 22.03
C GLU A 58 12.07 -0.12 20.88
N THR A 59 13.21 0.57 20.86
CA THR A 59 13.57 1.48 19.78
C THR A 59 14.85 0.97 19.14
N ASP A 60 14.84 0.80 17.82
CA ASP A 60 16.01 0.46 17.03
C ASP A 60 16.81 1.72 16.60
N SER A 61 17.90 1.53 15.87
CA SER A 61 18.76 2.61 15.40
C SER A 61 18.09 3.57 14.40
N SER A 62 16.96 3.17 13.83
CA SER A 62 16.17 4.01 12.92
C SER A 62 15.25 4.99 13.67
N GLY A 63 15.12 4.87 14.99
CA GLY A 63 14.20 5.66 15.81
C GLY A 63 12.77 5.12 15.84
N GLY A 64 12.52 3.96 15.25
CA GLY A 64 11.28 3.23 15.29
C GLY A 64 11.44 1.85 15.93
N TRP A 65 10.57 0.93 15.59
CA TRP A 65 10.65 -0.47 15.99
C TRP A 65 10.21 -1.40 14.84
N THR A 66 10.88 -2.53 14.72
CA THR A 66 10.54 -3.54 13.71
C THR A 66 9.96 -4.78 14.37
N PHE A 67 8.66 -4.99 14.17
CA PHE A 67 7.99 -6.23 14.55
C PHE A 67 8.29 -7.32 13.54
N THR A 68 8.80 -8.45 13.97
CA THR A 68 9.07 -9.61 13.12
C THR A 68 8.01 -10.69 13.28
N TRP A 69 7.71 -11.39 12.18
CA TRP A 69 6.73 -12.48 12.15
C TRP A 69 7.12 -13.51 11.09
N ARG A 70 6.56 -14.71 11.15
CA ARG A 70 6.82 -15.77 10.15
C ARG A 70 5.72 -15.80 9.10
N GLU A 71 6.11 -15.91 7.84
CA GLU A 71 5.15 -16.03 6.75
C GLU A 71 4.41 -17.37 6.82
N LYS A 72 3.07 -17.32 6.75
CA LYS A 72 2.23 -18.53 6.84
C LYS A 72 2.52 -19.56 5.75
N ARG A 73 2.90 -19.11 4.55
CA ARG A 73 3.16 -20.00 3.39
C ARG A 73 4.58 -20.50 3.32
N LYS A 74 5.53 -19.79 3.91
CA LYS A 74 6.95 -20.15 3.94
C LYS A 74 7.49 -19.78 5.32
N SER A 75 7.39 -20.71 6.26
CA SER A 75 7.72 -20.50 7.68
C SER A 75 9.21 -20.22 7.94
N SER A 76 10.10 -20.50 6.98
CA SER A 76 11.52 -20.07 7.02
C SER A 76 11.69 -18.59 6.73
N ARG A 77 10.71 -17.95 6.07
CA ARG A 77 10.81 -16.53 5.72
C ARG A 77 10.30 -15.66 6.85
N ILE A 78 11.13 -14.73 7.28
CA ILE A 78 10.77 -13.73 8.27
C ILE A 78 10.14 -12.53 7.54
N GLY A 79 8.93 -12.19 7.94
CA GLY A 79 8.29 -10.94 7.58
C GLY A 79 8.49 -9.92 8.68
N CYS A 80 8.33 -8.66 8.33
CA CYS A 80 8.46 -7.57 9.28
C CYS A 80 7.44 -6.47 9.01
N THR A 81 7.13 -5.72 10.06
CA THR A 81 6.31 -4.51 10.02
C THR A 81 7.03 -3.43 10.82
N VAL A 82 7.43 -2.39 10.14
CA VAL A 82 8.09 -1.23 10.73
C VAL A 82 7.04 -0.32 11.39
N PHE A 83 7.25 0.06 12.63
CA PHE A 83 6.44 1.02 13.36
C PHE A 83 7.31 2.24 13.64
N SER A 84 7.05 3.36 12.93
CA SER A 84 7.95 4.50 12.98
C SER A 84 7.20 5.83 13.07
N PRO A 85 7.44 6.61 14.13
CA PRO A 85 7.05 8.00 14.19
C PRO A 85 8.02 8.85 13.35
N PHE A 86 7.47 9.80 12.63
CA PHE A 86 8.18 10.84 11.89
C PHE A 86 7.97 12.19 12.55
N GLU A 87 8.91 13.12 12.38
CA GLU A 87 8.70 14.51 12.79
C GLU A 87 7.43 15.09 12.15
N ARG A 88 6.70 15.90 12.89
CA ARG A 88 5.46 16.53 12.40
C ARG A 88 5.65 17.30 11.11
N ALA A 89 6.78 17.97 10.95
CA ALA A 89 7.13 18.74 9.77
C ALA A 89 7.61 17.92 8.58
N THR A 90 7.62 16.58 8.67
CA THR A 90 8.08 15.76 7.55
C THR A 90 7.25 15.97 6.29
N GLU A 91 7.92 16.14 5.16
CA GLU A 91 7.33 16.17 3.82
C GLU A 91 7.20 14.76 3.20
N TYR A 92 7.67 13.73 3.92
CA TYR A 92 7.70 12.36 3.39
C TYR A 92 6.32 11.83 3.01
N PHE A 93 5.26 12.34 3.67
CA PHE A 93 3.89 11.90 3.41
C PHE A 93 3.20 12.69 2.29
N GLU A 94 3.83 13.76 1.80
CA GLU A 94 3.26 14.55 0.69
C GLU A 94 3.05 13.72 -0.58
N PRO A 95 2.00 14.01 -1.34
CA PRO A 95 1.04 15.11 -1.20
C PRO A 95 -0.16 14.79 -0.27
N SER A 96 -0.12 13.72 0.52
CA SER A 96 -1.17 13.40 1.49
C SER A 96 -1.13 14.38 2.68
N GLU A 97 -2.29 14.87 3.08
CA GLU A 97 -2.47 15.70 4.29
C GLU A 97 -2.62 14.86 5.57
N GLU A 98 -2.77 13.53 5.42
CA GLU A 98 -2.95 12.64 6.56
C GLU A 98 -1.69 12.58 7.44
N PRO A 99 -1.86 12.51 8.77
CA PRO A 99 -0.73 12.41 9.70
C PRO A 99 -0.12 11.00 9.77
N TYR A 100 -0.49 10.12 8.86
CA TYR A 100 0.02 8.74 8.78
C TYR A 100 0.17 8.29 7.32
N MET A 101 0.98 7.27 7.12
CA MET A 101 1.14 6.58 5.85
C MET A 101 1.29 5.07 6.10
N PHE A 102 0.57 4.26 5.32
CA PHE A 102 0.74 2.82 5.29
C PHE A 102 1.82 2.41 4.30
N ASN A 103 2.66 1.48 4.72
CA ASN A 103 3.53 0.75 3.82
C ASN A 103 2.98 -0.67 3.63
N PHE A 104 2.83 -1.10 2.38
CA PHE A 104 2.44 -2.46 2.04
C PHE A 104 3.59 -3.22 1.38
N ARG A 105 3.89 -4.41 1.89
CA ARG A 105 4.81 -5.34 1.24
C ARG A 105 4.21 -5.89 -0.04
N VAL A 106 5.04 -5.98 -1.05
CA VAL A 106 4.68 -6.55 -2.37
C VAL A 106 5.75 -7.55 -2.81
N ALA A 107 5.39 -8.46 -3.72
CA ALA A 107 6.32 -9.46 -4.22
C ALA A 107 7.04 -9.03 -5.51
N ASP A 108 6.48 -8.04 -6.24
CA ASP A 108 6.98 -7.53 -7.52
C ASP A 108 6.49 -6.09 -7.64
N LEU A 109 7.33 -5.14 -7.24
CA LEU A 109 6.99 -3.72 -7.24
C LEU A 109 6.81 -3.20 -8.67
N ASP A 110 7.74 -3.51 -9.57
CA ASP A 110 7.73 -2.99 -10.93
C ASP A 110 6.51 -3.46 -11.71
N GLY A 111 6.20 -4.76 -11.59
CA GLY A 111 5.00 -5.35 -12.18
C GLY A 111 3.72 -4.76 -11.61
N LEU A 112 3.68 -4.53 -10.29
CA LEU A 112 2.52 -3.94 -9.62
C LEU A 112 2.32 -2.48 -10.05
N LEU A 113 3.35 -1.63 -10.02
CA LEU A 113 3.27 -0.23 -10.43
C LEU A 113 2.80 -0.10 -11.89
N LYS A 114 3.33 -0.96 -12.78
CA LYS A 114 2.89 -1.02 -14.18
C LYS A 114 1.41 -1.41 -14.32
N ALA A 115 0.95 -2.37 -13.52
CA ALA A 115 -0.45 -2.79 -13.51
C ALA A 115 -1.37 -1.69 -12.96
N LEU A 116 -0.94 -0.99 -11.91
CA LEU A 116 -1.68 0.11 -11.31
C LEU A 116 -1.82 1.31 -12.25
N ARG A 117 -0.74 1.70 -12.96
CA ARG A 117 -0.80 2.74 -14.01
C ARG A 117 -1.80 2.38 -15.11
N ARG A 118 -1.80 1.13 -15.58
CA ARG A 118 -2.78 0.65 -16.58
C ARG A 118 -4.22 0.66 -16.07
N ALA A 119 -4.41 0.49 -14.77
CA ALA A 119 -5.71 0.56 -14.12
C ALA A 119 -6.17 1.99 -13.83
N GLY A 120 -5.36 3.02 -14.15
CA GLY A 120 -5.66 4.42 -13.91
C GLY A 120 -5.45 4.86 -12.45
N VAL A 121 -4.69 4.11 -11.67
CA VAL A 121 -4.28 4.52 -10.32
C VAL A 121 -3.20 5.59 -10.44
N HIS A 122 -3.27 6.61 -9.62
CA HIS A 122 -2.21 7.62 -9.52
C HIS A 122 -0.97 6.99 -8.87
N VAL A 123 0.03 6.71 -9.69
CA VAL A 123 1.36 6.23 -9.28
C VAL A 123 2.33 7.39 -9.32
N ILE A 124 3.00 7.67 -8.21
CA ILE A 124 4.04 8.69 -8.14
C ILE A 124 5.24 8.23 -8.99
N ASP A 125 5.76 9.12 -9.86
CA ASP A 125 6.87 8.80 -10.77
C ASP A 125 8.23 8.85 -10.05
N LYS A 126 8.34 8.04 -9.00
CA LYS A 126 9.55 7.84 -8.21
C LYS A 126 9.60 6.38 -7.77
N VAL A 127 10.76 5.77 -7.96
CA VAL A 127 11.11 4.47 -7.38
C VAL A 127 12.46 4.64 -6.71
N GLU A 128 12.59 4.17 -5.50
CA GLU A 128 13.84 4.15 -4.75
C GLU A 128 14.29 2.70 -4.56
N GLU A 129 15.59 2.47 -4.65
CA GLU A 129 16.22 1.17 -4.42
C GLU A 129 17.32 1.32 -3.37
N HIS A 130 17.21 0.52 -2.31
CA HIS A 130 18.13 0.48 -1.18
C HIS A 130 18.52 -0.96 -0.88
N SER A 131 19.53 -1.16 -0.01
CA SER A 131 19.94 -2.50 0.43
C SER A 131 18.81 -3.31 1.10
N TYR A 132 17.82 -2.60 1.67
CA TYR A 132 16.66 -3.17 2.34
C TYR A 132 15.40 -3.23 1.46
N GLY A 133 15.51 -3.01 0.15
CA GLY A 133 14.46 -3.23 -0.83
C GLY A 133 14.16 -2.07 -1.77
N LYS A 134 13.12 -2.25 -2.57
CA LYS A 134 12.62 -1.25 -3.51
C LYS A 134 11.33 -0.62 -3.00
N PHE A 135 11.18 0.67 -3.26
CA PHE A 135 10.05 1.48 -2.80
C PHE A 135 9.41 2.24 -3.94
N GLY A 136 8.10 2.31 -3.93
CA GLY A 136 7.29 3.11 -4.85
C GLY A 136 6.02 3.58 -4.17
N TRP A 137 5.38 4.61 -4.70
CA TRP A 137 4.25 5.24 -4.04
C TRP A 137 3.06 5.40 -4.95
N ILE A 138 1.89 5.33 -4.36
CA ILE A 138 0.60 5.57 -5.02
C ILE A 138 -0.25 6.51 -4.16
N ILE A 139 -1.25 7.11 -4.80
CA ILE A 139 -2.31 7.83 -4.11
C ILE A 139 -3.60 7.05 -4.23
N ASP A 140 -4.27 6.81 -3.11
CA ASP A 140 -5.56 6.14 -3.07
C ASP A 140 -6.71 7.09 -3.46
N PRO A 141 -7.94 6.59 -3.64
CA PRO A 141 -9.08 7.44 -4.04
C PRO A 141 -9.49 8.51 -3.03
N GLU A 142 -8.99 8.44 -1.79
CA GLU A 142 -9.23 9.42 -0.73
C GLU A 142 -8.03 10.37 -0.51
N GLY A 143 -7.02 10.31 -1.40
CA GLY A 143 -5.86 11.20 -1.36
C GLY A 143 -4.74 10.75 -0.43
N ARG A 144 -4.81 9.56 0.18
CA ARG A 144 -3.74 9.06 1.04
C ARG A 144 -2.57 8.57 0.21
N LYS A 145 -1.36 8.97 0.59
CA LYS A 145 -0.14 8.36 0.05
C LYS A 145 0.06 6.98 0.68
N ILE A 146 0.33 6.01 -0.15
CA ILE A 146 0.64 4.63 0.24
C ILE A 146 2.01 4.29 -0.31
N GLU A 147 2.86 3.77 0.52
CA GLU A 147 4.15 3.21 0.14
C GLU A 147 4.01 1.72 -0.19
N LEU A 148 4.62 1.30 -1.27
CA LEU A 148 4.72 -0.09 -1.70
C LEU A 148 6.18 -0.50 -1.58
N TRP A 149 6.45 -1.56 -0.82
CA TRP A 149 7.78 -2.05 -0.54
C TRP A 149 7.96 -3.49 -1.01
N GLU A 150 8.94 -3.69 -1.89
CA GLU A 150 9.46 -4.99 -2.24
C GLU A 150 10.74 -5.25 -1.43
N PRO A 151 10.68 -6.10 -0.39
CA PRO A 151 11.87 -6.44 0.37
C PRO A 151 12.87 -7.21 -0.49
N PRO A 152 14.17 -7.21 -0.13
CA PRO A 152 15.15 -8.06 -0.79
C PRO A 152 14.74 -9.53 -0.69
N ASP A 153 15.19 -10.34 -1.66
CA ASP A 153 14.91 -11.79 -1.68
C ASP A 153 15.83 -12.54 -0.69
N ALA A 154 15.70 -12.18 0.58
CA ALA A 154 16.38 -12.83 1.69
C ALA A 154 15.37 -13.49 2.62
N ASP A 155 15.76 -14.58 3.27
CA ASP A 155 14.90 -15.23 4.28
C ASP A 155 14.71 -14.33 5.51
N ASP A 156 15.64 -13.42 5.77
CA ASP A 156 15.57 -12.34 6.76
C ASP A 156 16.00 -11.01 6.11
N PRO A 157 15.07 -10.12 5.74
CA PRO A 157 15.39 -8.84 5.10
C PRO A 157 16.12 -7.84 6.00
N PHE A 158 16.22 -8.10 7.30
CA PHE A 158 16.93 -7.29 8.29
C PHE A 158 17.96 -8.13 9.07
N GLY A 159 18.29 -9.35 8.59
CA GLY A 159 19.29 -10.22 9.19
C GLY A 159 20.62 -9.50 9.39
N GLU A 160 21.03 -9.42 10.65
CA GLU A 160 22.30 -8.89 11.16
C GLU A 160 22.53 -7.37 10.96
N ALA A 161 21.63 -6.55 11.46
CA ALA A 161 21.96 -5.25 12.04
C ALA A 161 21.98 -5.40 13.58
N SER A 162 22.95 -6.16 14.07
CA SER A 162 23.30 -6.24 15.50
C SER A 162 24.39 -5.24 15.80
#